data_1f7545eee88eed7fe3598ef4bcb60432
#
_entry.id   1f7545eee88eed7fe3598ef4bcb60432
#
_cell.length_a   1.000
_cell.length_b   1.000
_cell.length_c   1.000
_cell.angle_alpha   90.00
_cell.angle_beta   90.00
_cell.angle_gamma   90.00
#
_symmetry.space_group_name_H-M   'P 1'
#
loop_
_entity.id
_entity.type
_entity.pdbx_description
1 polymer ?
#
loop_
_entity_poly.entity_id
_entity_poly.type
_entity_poly.pdbx_seq_one_letter_code
_entity_poly.pdbx_strand_id
1 'polypeptide(L)'
;MAPRDVVVVGAGVMGAAAAWQIARRGDRVTVVEQFADGHDRGSSHGASRIFRLGYPDPFWVRLGCEALEDWHELELAAGLGLVVSTGSVDHGDAAQVTEVLAAMDAEGVPVELLTPDVAQQRWPGMRFEGSVVFQPGGGRIAAGAARLAMIEQAQRNAATFVWGQAVKSIEPDGERARVVLDDMAFDADVVVVAAGAWCAGLLGDLAPLPPLRVTQESVFHFLAAETPSWWPSFIHHEGGMTIYGLETPGEGVKLAEHHTGPQVDADTRDGMVDPGSRERIVQFVEQWMPGLVPVPATETTCLYTTTPTEDFVLDRVGPIVVASPCSGHGFKFAPLVGRMIADVVEGGDAPERFRLAR
;
A
#
# COMPACT_ATOMS: atom_id res chain seq x y z
N MET A 1 -13.20 -5.64 -29.11
CA MET A 1 -14.06 -6.66 -28.47
C MET A 1 -15.26 -5.95 -27.87
N ALA A 2 -16.37 -6.65 -27.58
CA ALA A 2 -17.47 -6.01 -26.83
C ALA A 2 -17.00 -5.71 -25.39
N PRO A 3 -17.49 -4.61 -24.80
CA PRO A 3 -17.20 -4.30 -23.40
C PRO A 3 -17.62 -5.45 -22.47
N ARG A 4 -16.74 -5.84 -21.54
CA ARG A 4 -17.04 -6.83 -20.51
C ARG A 4 -17.80 -6.21 -19.36
N ASP A 5 -18.60 -7.00 -18.66
CA ASP A 5 -19.16 -6.65 -17.37
C ASP A 5 -18.17 -7.10 -16.28
N VAL A 6 -17.55 -6.15 -15.58
CA VAL A 6 -16.56 -6.41 -14.53
C VAL A 6 -17.07 -5.92 -13.20
N VAL A 7 -17.12 -6.82 -12.21
CA VAL A 7 -17.40 -6.44 -10.82
C VAL A 7 -16.11 -6.44 -10.02
N VAL A 8 -15.78 -5.32 -9.37
CA VAL A 8 -14.64 -5.18 -8.47
C VAL A 8 -15.16 -5.19 -7.03
N VAL A 9 -14.69 -6.12 -6.22
CA VAL A 9 -15.05 -6.25 -4.81
C VAL A 9 -13.99 -5.58 -3.94
N GLY A 10 -14.41 -4.51 -3.25
CA GLY A 10 -13.56 -3.64 -2.44
C GLY A 10 -13.18 -2.34 -3.15
N ALA A 11 -13.43 -1.17 -2.51
CA ALA A 11 -13.05 0.16 -2.98
C ALA A 11 -11.86 0.76 -2.20
N GLY A 12 -11.01 -0.10 -1.63
CA GLY A 12 -9.69 0.28 -1.15
C GLY A 12 -8.81 0.75 -2.31
N VAL A 13 -7.57 1.15 -2.03
CA VAL A 13 -6.67 1.70 -3.06
C VAL A 13 -6.48 0.76 -4.25
N MET A 14 -6.45 -0.57 -4.03
CA MET A 14 -6.25 -1.54 -5.11
C MET A 14 -7.50 -1.70 -5.97
N GLY A 15 -8.68 -1.77 -5.36
CA GLY A 15 -9.94 -1.82 -6.11
C GLY A 15 -10.23 -0.52 -6.86
N ALA A 16 -9.90 0.64 -6.28
CA ALA A 16 -9.99 1.92 -6.95
C ALA A 16 -9.05 2.01 -8.17
N ALA A 17 -7.79 1.54 -8.02
CA ALA A 17 -6.82 1.47 -9.11
C ALA A 17 -7.26 0.51 -10.22
N ALA A 18 -7.76 -0.67 -9.84
CA ALA A 18 -8.31 -1.65 -10.78
C ALA A 18 -9.51 -1.05 -11.55
N ALA A 19 -10.45 -0.44 -10.85
CA ALA A 19 -11.62 0.17 -11.46
C ALA A 19 -11.25 1.27 -12.47
N TRP A 20 -10.29 2.13 -12.11
CA TRP A 20 -9.77 3.16 -13.01
C TRP A 20 -9.17 2.54 -14.28
N GLN A 21 -8.26 1.60 -14.11
CA GLN A 21 -7.52 1.01 -15.23
C GLN A 21 -8.42 0.15 -16.14
N ILE A 22 -9.39 -0.56 -15.58
CA ILE A 22 -10.33 -1.39 -16.35
C ILE A 22 -11.34 -0.50 -17.11
N ALA A 23 -11.95 0.49 -16.42
CA ALA A 23 -12.95 1.36 -17.01
C ALA A 23 -12.37 2.22 -18.15
N ARG A 24 -11.14 2.74 -18.00
CA ARG A 24 -10.49 3.52 -19.08
C ARG A 24 -10.18 2.70 -20.35
N ARG A 25 -10.19 1.37 -20.26
CA ARG A 25 -10.06 0.46 -21.41
C ARG A 25 -11.41 0.16 -22.09
N GLY A 26 -12.50 0.69 -21.54
CA GLY A 26 -13.83 0.62 -22.15
C GLY A 26 -14.73 -0.49 -21.60
N ASP A 27 -14.33 -1.22 -20.56
CA ASP A 27 -15.19 -2.20 -19.89
C ASP A 27 -16.19 -1.52 -18.95
N ARG A 28 -17.33 -2.16 -18.70
CA ARG A 28 -18.34 -1.70 -17.76
C ARG A 28 -17.97 -2.18 -16.36
N VAL A 29 -17.65 -1.25 -15.47
CA VAL A 29 -17.16 -1.56 -14.12
C VAL A 29 -18.18 -1.18 -13.06
N THR A 30 -18.52 -2.15 -12.21
CA THR A 30 -19.24 -1.92 -10.95
C THR A 30 -18.33 -2.28 -9.78
N VAL A 31 -18.09 -1.33 -8.89
CA VAL A 31 -17.33 -1.53 -7.66
C VAL A 31 -18.29 -1.69 -6.50
N VAL A 32 -18.12 -2.74 -5.70
CA VAL A 32 -18.93 -3.01 -4.50
C VAL A 32 -18.05 -2.89 -3.27
N GLU A 33 -18.46 -2.04 -2.33
CA GLU A 33 -17.73 -1.80 -1.08
C GLU A 33 -18.67 -1.99 0.12
N GLN A 34 -18.21 -2.79 1.10
CA GLN A 34 -19.03 -3.12 2.27
C GLN A 34 -19.23 -1.94 3.24
N PHE A 35 -18.36 -0.96 3.21
CA PHE A 35 -18.43 0.20 4.09
C PHE A 35 -18.80 1.48 3.33
N ALA A 36 -19.08 2.54 4.07
CA ALA A 36 -19.24 3.88 3.49
C ALA A 36 -17.91 4.39 2.90
N ASP A 37 -17.99 5.31 1.94
CA ASP A 37 -16.77 5.94 1.42
C ASP A 37 -16.02 6.69 2.53
N GLY A 38 -14.68 6.60 2.47
CA GLY A 38 -13.81 7.26 3.45
C GLY A 38 -13.66 6.52 4.79
N HIS A 39 -14.16 5.28 4.91
CA HIS A 39 -13.99 4.46 6.12
C HIS A 39 -12.50 4.19 6.45
N ASP A 40 -12.23 3.89 7.71
CA ASP A 40 -10.90 3.55 8.26
C ASP A 40 -10.72 2.07 8.64
N ARG A 41 -11.66 1.22 8.21
CA ARG A 41 -11.71 -0.21 8.62
C ARG A 41 -10.61 -1.06 8.00
N GLY A 42 -10.14 -0.70 6.81
CA GLY A 42 -9.12 -1.46 6.05
C GLY A 42 -7.72 -0.90 6.14
N SER A 43 -6.95 -1.09 5.07
CA SER A 43 -5.52 -0.71 4.98
C SER A 43 -5.27 0.59 4.19
N SER A 44 -6.30 1.20 3.58
CA SER A 44 -6.13 2.31 2.63
C SER A 44 -6.36 3.71 3.24
N HIS A 45 -6.77 3.79 4.51
CA HIS A 45 -7.06 5.05 5.20
C HIS A 45 -5.78 5.83 5.58
N GLY A 46 -5.95 7.08 6.02
CA GLY A 46 -4.89 8.00 6.44
C GLY A 46 -4.36 8.87 5.30
N ALA A 47 -3.69 9.98 5.66
CA ALA A 47 -3.36 11.04 4.72
C ALA A 47 -2.13 10.75 3.86
N SER A 48 -1.17 9.94 4.36
CA SER A 48 0.12 9.72 3.68
C SER A 48 0.57 8.26 3.66
N ARG A 49 1.40 7.94 2.65
CA ARG A 49 2.16 6.67 2.52
C ARG A 49 3.56 6.98 2.00
N ILE A 50 4.53 6.14 2.38
CA ILE A 50 5.89 6.24 1.85
C ILE A 50 5.90 5.85 0.37
N PHE A 51 6.58 6.66 -0.44
CA PHE A 51 7.09 6.27 -1.74
C PHE A 51 8.60 6.12 -1.65
N ARG A 52 9.11 4.91 -1.86
CA ARG A 52 10.55 4.62 -1.88
C ARG A 52 10.85 3.47 -2.82
N LEU A 53 12.07 3.46 -3.35
CA LEU A 53 12.61 2.38 -4.19
C LEU A 53 13.62 1.50 -3.44
N GLY A 54 14.03 1.89 -2.22
CA GLY A 54 14.99 1.17 -1.39
C GLY A 54 14.44 -0.18 -0.92
N TYR A 55 14.74 -1.24 -1.66
CA TYR A 55 14.46 -2.64 -1.34
C TYR A 55 15.75 -3.45 -1.47
N PRO A 56 15.95 -4.51 -0.65
CA PRO A 56 17.11 -5.39 -0.80
C PRO A 56 17.02 -6.30 -2.04
N ASP A 57 15.83 -6.47 -2.62
CA ASP A 57 15.57 -7.28 -3.81
C ASP A 57 15.39 -6.38 -5.03
N PRO A 58 16.24 -6.48 -6.08
CA PRO A 58 16.15 -5.68 -7.31
C PRO A 58 14.79 -5.78 -8.02
N PHE A 59 14.07 -6.89 -7.87
CA PHE A 59 12.73 -7.03 -8.41
C PHE A 59 11.79 -5.91 -7.92
N TRP A 60 11.80 -5.64 -6.62
CA TRP A 60 10.96 -4.59 -6.03
C TRP A 60 11.44 -3.18 -6.38
N VAL A 61 12.75 -2.99 -6.56
CA VAL A 61 13.31 -1.72 -7.03
C VAL A 61 12.78 -1.39 -8.42
N ARG A 62 12.91 -2.33 -9.36
CA ARG A 62 12.41 -2.19 -10.75
C ARG A 62 10.90 -1.95 -10.78
N LEU A 63 10.14 -2.74 -10.01
CA LEU A 63 8.68 -2.58 -9.90
C LEU A 63 8.31 -1.19 -9.34
N GLY A 64 9.09 -0.67 -8.40
CA GLY A 64 8.92 0.68 -7.87
C GLY A 64 9.18 1.77 -8.90
N CYS A 65 10.16 1.60 -9.79
CA CYS A 65 10.42 2.51 -10.90
C CYS A 65 9.22 2.55 -11.87
N GLU A 66 8.71 1.38 -12.25
CA GLU A 66 7.51 1.28 -13.09
C GLU A 66 6.29 1.92 -12.40
N ALA A 67 6.12 1.68 -11.10
CA ALA A 67 5.03 2.29 -10.34
C ALA A 67 5.09 3.82 -10.33
N LEU A 68 6.28 4.42 -10.34
CA LEU A 68 6.43 5.87 -10.40
C LEU A 68 5.91 6.43 -11.73
N GLU A 69 6.13 5.74 -12.83
CA GLU A 69 5.58 6.12 -14.13
C GLU A 69 4.04 6.09 -14.12
N ASP A 70 3.46 5.04 -13.57
CA ASP A 70 2.00 4.92 -13.44
C ASP A 70 1.42 5.95 -12.45
N TRP A 71 2.17 6.35 -11.41
CA TRP A 71 1.78 7.48 -10.54
C TRP A 71 1.74 8.80 -11.31
N HIS A 72 2.75 9.09 -12.13
CA HIS A 72 2.77 10.28 -12.97
C HIS A 72 1.62 10.29 -13.99
N GLU A 73 1.26 9.11 -14.53
CA GLU A 73 0.09 9.01 -15.40
C GLU A 73 -1.20 9.38 -14.67
N LEU A 74 -1.39 8.91 -13.42
CA LEU A 74 -2.53 9.29 -12.59
C LEU A 74 -2.54 10.79 -12.28
N GLU A 75 -1.38 11.36 -11.93
CA GLU A 75 -1.23 12.79 -11.67
C GLU A 75 -1.65 13.64 -12.86
N LEU A 76 -1.21 13.27 -14.06
CA LEU A 76 -1.61 13.92 -15.31
C LEU A 76 -3.11 13.79 -15.57
N ALA A 77 -3.68 12.60 -15.41
CA ALA A 77 -5.11 12.35 -15.63
C ALA A 77 -6.00 13.09 -14.63
N ALA A 78 -5.56 13.21 -13.38
CA ALA A 78 -6.30 13.85 -12.30
C ALA A 78 -6.06 15.37 -12.23
N GLY A 79 -4.96 15.88 -12.79
CA GLY A 79 -4.52 17.28 -12.63
C GLY A 79 -4.06 17.60 -11.20
N LEU A 80 -3.49 16.62 -10.49
CA LEU A 80 -3.08 16.73 -9.08
C LEU A 80 -1.64 16.25 -8.90
N GLY A 81 -0.90 16.87 -7.97
CA GLY A 81 0.36 16.33 -7.48
C GLY A 81 0.07 15.34 -6.32
N LEU A 82 0.38 14.07 -6.51
CA LEU A 82 0.10 13.00 -5.55
C LEU A 82 1.36 12.44 -4.91
N VAL A 83 2.46 12.38 -5.67
CA VAL A 83 3.79 11.97 -5.20
C VAL A 83 4.61 13.22 -4.90
N VAL A 84 5.05 13.34 -3.66
CA VAL A 84 5.87 14.47 -3.21
C VAL A 84 7.28 13.97 -2.91
N SER A 85 8.25 14.38 -3.72
CA SER A 85 9.66 14.00 -3.56
C SER A 85 10.30 14.79 -2.42
N THR A 86 10.23 14.22 -1.21
CA THR A 86 10.95 14.74 -0.03
C THR A 86 12.31 14.05 0.17
N GLY A 87 12.62 13.10 -0.70
CA GLY A 87 13.67 12.12 -0.50
C GLY A 87 13.26 10.98 0.43
N SER A 88 14.05 9.91 0.41
CA SER A 88 13.94 8.79 1.34
C SER A 88 15.32 8.37 1.83
N VAL A 89 15.46 7.99 3.09
CA VAL A 89 16.70 7.45 3.65
C VAL A 89 16.48 6.05 4.20
N ASP A 90 17.45 5.17 3.95
CA ASP A 90 17.59 3.87 4.60
C ASP A 90 18.86 3.90 5.45
N HIS A 91 18.75 3.58 6.75
CA HIS A 91 19.88 3.64 7.70
C HIS A 91 19.72 2.63 8.84
N GLY A 92 20.78 2.49 9.67
CA GLY A 92 20.83 1.56 10.81
C GLY A 92 21.70 0.35 10.52
N ASP A 93 21.15 -0.86 10.51
CA ASP A 93 21.91 -2.10 10.29
C ASP A 93 22.70 -2.08 8.98
N ALA A 94 24.02 -2.19 9.08
CA ALA A 94 24.94 -2.02 7.96
C ALA A 94 24.75 -3.09 6.86
N ALA A 95 24.35 -4.31 7.21
CA ALA A 95 24.12 -5.36 6.23
C ALA A 95 22.89 -5.03 5.38
N GLN A 96 21.78 -4.65 6.00
CA GLN A 96 20.55 -4.28 5.31
C GLN A 96 20.74 -3.03 4.44
N VAL A 97 21.41 -2.01 4.97
CA VAL A 97 21.74 -0.79 4.20
C VAL A 97 22.59 -1.12 2.96
N THR A 98 23.56 -2.05 3.10
CA THR A 98 24.40 -2.49 1.98
C THR A 98 23.59 -3.26 0.93
N GLU A 99 22.67 -4.14 1.34
CA GLU A 99 21.78 -4.88 0.42
C GLU A 99 20.88 -3.93 -0.36
N VAL A 100 20.27 -2.94 0.31
CA VAL A 100 19.45 -1.91 -0.34
C VAL A 100 20.26 -1.12 -1.36
N LEU A 101 21.46 -0.67 -0.99
CA LEU A 101 22.36 0.07 -1.89
C LEU A 101 22.70 -0.76 -3.13
N ALA A 102 23.09 -2.03 -2.93
CA ALA A 102 23.47 -2.91 -4.03
C ALA A 102 22.29 -3.18 -4.99
N ALA A 103 21.08 -3.37 -4.47
CA ALA A 103 19.90 -3.58 -5.29
C ALA A 103 19.52 -2.33 -6.09
N MET A 104 19.63 -1.14 -5.50
CA MET A 104 19.35 0.12 -6.18
C MET A 104 20.40 0.42 -7.27
N ASP A 105 21.68 0.14 -7.01
CA ASP A 105 22.77 0.29 -7.99
C ASP A 105 22.57 -0.66 -9.17
N ALA A 106 22.17 -1.91 -8.91
CA ALA A 106 21.89 -2.90 -9.96
C ALA A 106 20.76 -2.48 -10.93
N GLU A 107 19.79 -1.72 -10.45
CA GLU A 107 18.67 -1.20 -11.26
C GLU A 107 18.94 0.26 -11.73
N GLY A 108 20.12 0.81 -11.49
CA GLY A 108 20.50 2.14 -11.95
C GLY A 108 19.75 3.30 -11.28
N VAL A 109 19.22 3.08 -10.09
CA VAL A 109 18.50 4.12 -9.34
C VAL A 109 19.49 5.08 -8.70
N PRO A 110 19.38 6.41 -8.94
CA PRO A 110 20.26 7.39 -8.34
C PRO A 110 20.15 7.41 -6.81
N VAL A 111 21.29 7.22 -6.13
CA VAL A 111 21.40 7.28 -4.67
C VAL A 111 22.66 8.07 -4.27
N GLU A 112 22.63 8.63 -3.07
CA GLU A 112 23.78 9.20 -2.40
C GLU A 112 24.11 8.36 -1.16
N LEU A 113 25.35 7.91 -1.03
CA LEU A 113 25.83 7.31 0.20
C LEU A 113 26.42 8.40 1.10
N LEU A 114 25.81 8.63 2.24
CA LEU A 114 26.18 9.70 3.16
C LEU A 114 26.83 9.13 4.41
N THR A 115 27.78 9.90 4.98
CA THR A 115 28.24 9.67 6.36
C THR A 115 27.19 10.17 7.36
N PRO A 116 27.17 9.66 8.60
CA PRO A 116 26.25 10.14 9.65
C PRO A 116 26.31 11.65 9.84
N ASP A 117 27.51 12.23 9.86
CA ASP A 117 27.70 13.67 10.05
C ASP A 117 27.08 14.50 8.92
N VAL A 118 27.24 14.06 7.67
CA VAL A 118 26.62 14.73 6.50
C VAL A 118 25.10 14.60 6.54
N ALA A 119 24.58 13.43 6.87
CA ALA A 119 23.15 13.19 6.98
C ALA A 119 22.54 14.04 8.12
N GLN A 120 23.19 14.11 9.27
CA GLN A 120 22.73 14.88 10.42
C GLN A 120 22.79 16.40 10.18
N GLN A 121 23.76 16.89 9.39
CA GLN A 121 23.79 18.28 8.94
C GLN A 121 22.67 18.60 7.94
N ARG A 122 22.32 17.64 7.06
CA ARG A 122 21.25 17.80 6.06
C ARG A 122 19.85 17.76 6.72
N TRP A 123 19.68 16.91 7.74
CA TRP A 123 18.41 16.73 8.47
C TRP A 123 18.60 16.90 9.98
N PRO A 124 18.76 18.13 10.46
CA PRO A 124 18.78 18.41 11.89
C PRO A 124 17.50 17.90 12.57
N GLY A 125 17.64 17.23 13.71
CA GLY A 125 16.51 16.61 14.39
C GLY A 125 16.32 15.12 14.12
N MET A 126 17.15 14.53 13.24
CA MET A 126 17.32 13.09 13.11
C MET A 126 18.74 12.71 13.54
N ARG A 127 18.92 11.55 14.16
CA ARG A 127 20.24 10.96 14.43
C ARG A 127 20.52 9.83 13.47
N PHE A 128 21.79 9.70 13.12
CA PHE A 128 22.25 8.65 12.21
C PHE A 128 23.50 8.00 12.77
N GLU A 129 23.57 6.69 12.66
CA GLU A 129 24.77 5.89 12.91
C GLU A 129 25.05 5.01 11.69
N GLY A 130 26.34 4.79 11.37
CA GLY A 130 26.71 4.05 10.17
C GLY A 130 26.39 4.79 8.87
N SER A 131 26.40 4.08 7.76
CA SER A 131 26.11 4.62 6.44
C SER A 131 24.63 4.91 6.25
N VAL A 132 24.32 5.96 5.51
CA VAL A 132 22.94 6.37 5.16
C VAL A 132 22.80 6.35 3.65
N VAL A 133 21.89 5.56 3.12
CA VAL A 133 21.51 5.57 1.70
C VAL A 133 20.41 6.57 1.51
N PHE A 134 20.66 7.63 0.77
CA PHE A 134 19.67 8.64 0.43
C PHE A 134 19.23 8.50 -1.02
N GLN A 135 17.94 8.39 -1.23
CA GLN A 135 17.28 8.35 -2.52
C GLN A 135 16.52 9.67 -2.76
N PRO A 136 17.01 10.56 -3.64
CA PRO A 136 16.37 11.84 -3.91
C PRO A 136 14.94 11.74 -4.46
N GLY A 137 14.69 10.73 -5.31
CA GLY A 137 13.36 10.47 -5.91
C GLY A 137 12.34 9.83 -4.97
N GLY A 138 12.74 9.47 -3.75
CA GLY A 138 11.80 8.98 -2.74
C GLY A 138 10.97 10.09 -2.11
N GLY A 139 10.06 9.72 -1.20
CA GLY A 139 9.25 10.69 -0.49
C GLY A 139 7.93 10.10 -0.01
N ARG A 140 6.84 10.80 -0.26
CA ARG A 140 5.50 10.40 0.22
C ARG A 140 4.43 10.54 -0.85
N ILE A 141 3.36 9.77 -0.68
CA ILE A 141 2.14 9.83 -1.48
C ILE A 141 1.05 10.48 -0.63
N ALA A 142 0.28 11.41 -1.19
CA ALA A 142 -0.96 11.94 -0.62
C ALA A 142 -2.05 10.86 -0.71
N ALA A 143 -2.06 9.91 0.24
CA ALA A 143 -2.77 8.63 0.10
C ALA A 143 -4.28 8.76 -0.03
N GLY A 144 -4.92 9.62 0.78
CA GLY A 144 -6.34 9.87 0.69
C GLY A 144 -6.72 10.50 -0.66
N ALA A 145 -5.97 11.52 -1.10
CA ALA A 145 -6.18 12.18 -2.39
C ALA A 145 -5.95 11.21 -3.56
N ALA A 146 -4.94 10.34 -3.47
CA ALA A 146 -4.63 9.35 -4.50
C ALA A 146 -5.77 8.34 -4.69
N ARG A 147 -6.33 7.79 -3.60
CA ARG A 147 -7.49 6.89 -3.69
C ARG A 147 -8.70 7.59 -4.31
N LEU A 148 -9.00 8.81 -3.88
CA LEU A 148 -10.10 9.59 -4.45
C LEU A 148 -9.88 9.90 -5.92
N ALA A 149 -8.67 10.28 -6.33
CA ALA A 149 -8.33 10.51 -7.72
C ALA A 149 -8.60 9.28 -8.60
N MET A 150 -8.21 8.08 -8.14
CA MET A 150 -8.51 6.83 -8.87
C MET A 150 -10.02 6.58 -8.99
N ILE A 151 -10.80 6.80 -7.92
CA ILE A 151 -12.26 6.67 -7.93
C ILE A 151 -12.87 7.65 -8.93
N GLU A 152 -12.49 8.93 -8.88
CA GLU A 152 -13.00 9.97 -9.78
C GLU A 152 -12.63 9.65 -11.24
N GLN A 153 -11.41 9.18 -11.51
CA GLN A 153 -11.01 8.79 -12.84
C GLN A 153 -11.77 7.54 -13.34
N ALA A 154 -12.06 6.57 -12.46
CA ALA A 154 -12.94 5.45 -12.80
C ALA A 154 -14.36 5.92 -13.15
N GLN A 155 -14.94 6.81 -12.34
CA GLN A 155 -16.28 7.38 -12.59
C GLN A 155 -16.36 8.22 -13.87
N ARG A 156 -15.32 8.99 -14.20
CA ARG A 156 -15.21 9.69 -15.49
C ARG A 156 -15.24 8.73 -16.69
N ASN A 157 -14.81 7.50 -16.48
CA ASN A 157 -14.90 6.42 -17.47
C ASN A 157 -16.13 5.51 -17.21
N ALA A 158 -17.19 6.06 -16.63
CA ALA A 158 -18.49 5.43 -16.40
C ALA A 158 -18.51 4.23 -15.43
N ALA A 159 -17.49 4.05 -14.60
CA ALA A 159 -17.56 3.08 -13.49
C ALA A 159 -18.58 3.52 -12.45
N THR A 160 -19.31 2.57 -11.88
CA THR A 160 -20.28 2.79 -10.80
C THR A 160 -19.76 2.24 -9.47
N PHE A 161 -20.10 2.90 -8.36
CA PHE A 161 -19.71 2.48 -7.01
C PHE A 161 -20.95 2.24 -6.16
N VAL A 162 -21.03 1.07 -5.54
CA VAL A 162 -22.09 0.64 -4.62
C VAL A 162 -21.47 0.58 -3.22
N TRP A 163 -21.80 1.54 -2.40
CA TRP A 163 -21.25 1.70 -1.05
C TRP A 163 -22.17 1.10 0.02
N GLY A 164 -21.59 0.63 1.12
CA GLY A 164 -22.35 0.11 2.26
C GLY A 164 -23.00 -1.24 2.01
N GLN A 165 -22.50 -2.01 1.02
CA GLN A 165 -23.03 -3.29 0.62
C GLN A 165 -21.96 -4.38 0.66
N ALA A 166 -22.13 -5.33 1.58
CA ALA A 166 -21.22 -6.47 1.68
C ALA A 166 -21.54 -7.54 0.62
N VAL A 167 -20.52 -8.03 -0.07
CA VAL A 167 -20.65 -9.22 -0.91
C VAL A 167 -20.76 -10.44 0.00
N LYS A 168 -21.81 -11.25 -0.19
CA LYS A 168 -22.07 -12.47 0.58
C LYS A 168 -21.45 -13.71 -0.05
N SER A 169 -21.54 -13.82 -1.38
CA SER A 169 -20.92 -14.90 -2.13
C SER A 169 -20.52 -14.46 -3.54
N ILE A 170 -19.58 -15.19 -4.08
CA ILE A 170 -19.22 -15.16 -5.50
C ILE A 170 -19.51 -16.57 -6.02
N GLU A 171 -20.39 -16.67 -7.00
CA GLU A 171 -20.89 -17.93 -7.55
C GLU A 171 -20.44 -18.06 -9.01
N PRO A 172 -19.33 -18.81 -9.28
CA PRO A 172 -18.90 -19.07 -10.66
C PRO A 172 -19.96 -19.90 -11.41
N ASP A 173 -20.22 -19.49 -12.66
CA ASP A 173 -21.10 -20.20 -13.60
C ASP A 173 -20.43 -20.23 -14.99
N GLY A 174 -19.70 -21.30 -15.24
CA GLY A 174 -18.88 -21.45 -16.46
C GLY A 174 -17.81 -20.37 -16.57
N GLU A 175 -17.90 -19.54 -17.61
CA GLU A 175 -16.96 -18.45 -17.91
C GLU A 175 -17.35 -17.14 -17.23
N ARG A 176 -18.47 -17.12 -16.51
CA ARG A 176 -18.99 -15.94 -15.78
C ARG A 176 -19.10 -16.21 -14.29
N ALA A 177 -19.42 -15.17 -13.53
CA ALA A 177 -19.74 -15.32 -12.13
C ALA A 177 -20.87 -14.38 -11.73
N ARG A 178 -21.59 -14.77 -10.68
CA ARG A 178 -22.61 -13.97 -10.02
C ARG A 178 -22.08 -13.49 -8.67
N VAL A 179 -22.12 -12.19 -8.44
CA VAL A 179 -21.78 -11.55 -7.15
C VAL A 179 -23.06 -11.25 -6.42
N VAL A 180 -23.26 -11.89 -5.26
CA VAL A 180 -24.51 -11.82 -4.48
C VAL A 180 -24.32 -10.92 -3.26
N LEU A 181 -25.22 -9.97 -3.08
CA LEU A 181 -25.36 -9.08 -1.93
C LEU A 181 -26.66 -9.43 -1.17
N ASP A 182 -27.04 -8.66 -0.15
CA ASP A 182 -28.26 -8.94 0.61
C ASP A 182 -29.54 -8.83 -0.25
N ASP A 183 -29.69 -7.73 -1.00
CA ASP A 183 -30.93 -7.42 -1.74
C ASP A 183 -30.75 -7.35 -3.26
N MET A 184 -29.52 -7.59 -3.76
CA MET A 184 -29.21 -7.52 -5.18
C MET A 184 -28.08 -8.48 -5.59
N ALA A 185 -27.94 -8.70 -6.88
CA ALA A 185 -26.83 -9.45 -7.44
C ALA A 185 -26.38 -8.86 -8.77
N PHE A 186 -25.12 -9.10 -9.12
CA PHE A 186 -24.53 -8.69 -10.39
C PHE A 186 -23.98 -9.91 -11.12
N ASP A 187 -24.37 -10.07 -12.38
CA ASP A 187 -23.75 -11.05 -13.27
C ASP A 187 -22.55 -10.39 -13.96
N ALA A 188 -21.39 -11.01 -13.90
CA ALA A 188 -20.14 -10.48 -14.42
C ALA A 188 -19.40 -11.46 -15.33
N ASP A 189 -18.73 -10.94 -16.34
CA ASP A 189 -17.77 -11.70 -17.15
C ASP A 189 -16.48 -11.94 -16.36
N VAL A 190 -16.10 -10.99 -15.51
CA VAL A 190 -14.96 -11.10 -14.60
C VAL A 190 -15.27 -10.46 -13.26
N VAL A 191 -14.90 -11.12 -12.17
CA VAL A 191 -14.94 -10.59 -10.81
C VAL A 191 -13.53 -10.37 -10.30
N VAL A 192 -13.17 -9.13 -9.97
CA VAL A 192 -11.89 -8.79 -9.33
C VAL A 192 -12.09 -8.72 -7.83
N VAL A 193 -11.40 -9.58 -7.08
CA VAL A 193 -11.48 -9.60 -5.61
C VAL A 193 -10.28 -8.84 -5.05
N ALA A 194 -10.51 -7.56 -4.69
CA ALA A 194 -9.53 -6.63 -4.11
C ALA A 194 -9.93 -6.25 -2.66
N ALA A 195 -10.46 -7.23 -1.92
CA ALA A 195 -11.12 -7.06 -0.62
C ALA A 195 -10.14 -6.98 0.58
N GLY A 196 -8.82 -6.82 0.35
CA GLY A 196 -7.83 -6.64 1.40
C GLY A 196 -7.87 -7.76 2.44
N ALA A 197 -8.07 -7.41 3.72
CA ALA A 197 -8.11 -8.37 4.82
C ALA A 197 -9.27 -9.38 4.75
N TRP A 198 -10.29 -9.11 3.96
CA TRP A 198 -11.46 -9.98 3.76
C TRP A 198 -11.33 -10.94 2.57
N CYS A 199 -10.21 -10.86 1.80
CA CYS A 199 -10.02 -11.69 0.61
C CYS A 199 -10.12 -13.19 0.91
N ALA A 200 -9.47 -13.68 1.98
CA ALA A 200 -9.47 -15.10 2.31
C ALA A 200 -10.88 -15.63 2.65
N GLY A 201 -11.63 -14.88 3.46
CA GLY A 201 -13.00 -15.27 3.83
C GLY A 201 -13.96 -15.26 2.65
N LEU A 202 -13.82 -14.29 1.76
CA LEU A 202 -14.69 -14.16 0.59
C LEU A 202 -14.39 -15.19 -0.51
N LEU A 203 -13.11 -15.49 -0.73
CA LEU A 203 -12.70 -16.45 -1.76
C LEU A 203 -12.87 -17.91 -1.33
N GLY A 204 -12.65 -18.23 -0.04
CA GLY A 204 -12.76 -19.61 0.43
C GLY A 204 -12.05 -20.61 -0.50
N ASP A 205 -12.78 -21.61 -0.99
CA ASP A 205 -12.25 -22.63 -1.91
C ASP A 205 -12.25 -22.20 -3.40
N LEU A 206 -12.69 -20.97 -3.72
CA LEU A 206 -12.76 -20.48 -5.10
C LEU A 206 -11.38 -20.24 -5.72
N ALA A 207 -10.37 -20.02 -4.88
CA ALA A 207 -8.98 -19.85 -5.33
C ALA A 207 -8.00 -20.43 -4.29
N PRO A 208 -6.90 -21.09 -4.72
CA PRO A 208 -5.91 -21.71 -3.85
C PRO A 208 -4.97 -20.63 -3.25
N LEU A 209 -5.49 -19.76 -2.38
CA LEU A 209 -4.70 -18.70 -1.74
C LEU A 209 -3.60 -19.28 -0.84
N PRO A 210 -2.41 -18.67 -0.83
CA PRO A 210 -1.49 -18.90 0.28
C PRO A 210 -2.13 -18.45 1.60
N PRO A 211 -1.66 -18.94 2.75
CA PRO A 211 -2.12 -18.44 4.04
C PRO A 211 -1.95 -16.92 4.13
N LEU A 212 -3.04 -16.19 4.34
CA LEU A 212 -3.02 -14.74 4.54
C LEU A 212 -3.11 -14.45 6.04
N ARG A 213 -2.06 -13.83 6.58
CA ARG A 213 -2.03 -13.37 7.97
C ARG A 213 -2.50 -11.93 8.04
N VAL A 214 -3.60 -11.68 8.73
CA VAL A 214 -4.09 -10.33 9.00
C VAL A 214 -3.56 -9.86 10.35
N THR A 215 -2.86 -8.72 10.38
CA THR A 215 -2.33 -8.12 11.61
C THR A 215 -2.82 -6.69 11.77
N GLN A 216 -2.96 -6.25 13.03
CA GLN A 216 -3.31 -4.88 13.39
C GLN A 216 -2.04 -4.13 13.82
N GLU A 217 -1.56 -3.26 12.95
CA GLU A 217 -0.35 -2.46 13.17
C GLU A 217 -0.68 -1.14 13.86
N SER A 218 0.15 -0.74 14.83
CA SER A 218 0.01 0.54 15.54
C SER A 218 0.75 1.65 14.79
N VAL A 219 0.13 2.81 14.67
CA VAL A 219 0.65 3.98 13.95
C VAL A 219 0.55 5.22 14.82
N PHE A 220 1.61 5.99 14.88
CA PHE A 220 1.73 7.16 15.75
C PHE A 220 2.13 8.39 14.95
N HIS A 221 1.62 9.56 15.34
CA HIS A 221 2.06 10.84 14.78
C HIS A 221 2.64 11.70 15.88
N PHE A 222 3.79 12.30 15.61
CA PHE A 222 4.53 13.14 16.54
C PHE A 222 4.67 14.54 15.97
N LEU A 223 4.52 15.54 16.84
CA LEU A 223 4.73 16.92 16.42
C LEU A 223 6.23 17.25 16.47
N ALA A 224 6.68 18.08 15.53
CA ALA A 224 8.02 18.63 15.58
C ALA A 224 8.18 19.57 16.78
N ALA A 225 9.33 19.50 17.45
CA ALA A 225 9.67 20.40 18.55
C ALA A 225 9.92 21.84 18.04
N GLU A 226 10.54 21.92 16.84
CA GLU A 226 10.70 23.16 16.07
C GLU A 226 10.25 22.87 14.65
N THR A 227 9.86 23.87 13.87
CA THR A 227 9.42 23.66 12.48
C THR A 227 10.61 23.18 11.63
N PRO A 228 10.67 21.89 11.25
CA PRO A 228 11.75 21.40 10.40
C PRO A 228 11.57 21.93 8.98
N SER A 229 12.66 22.24 8.33
CA SER A 229 12.59 22.73 6.94
C SER A 229 12.18 21.63 5.97
N TRP A 230 12.69 20.40 6.10
CA TRP A 230 12.40 19.27 5.21
C TRP A 230 12.87 17.96 5.87
N TRP A 231 11.96 17.02 6.06
CA TRP A 231 12.32 15.67 6.53
C TRP A 231 12.06 14.67 5.40
N PRO A 232 13.03 13.80 5.09
CA PRO A 232 12.81 12.70 4.15
C PRO A 232 11.87 11.68 4.79
N SER A 233 11.24 10.85 3.99
CA SER A 233 10.76 9.58 4.52
C SER A 233 11.95 8.71 4.90
N PHE A 234 11.79 7.81 5.86
CA PHE A 234 12.91 6.99 6.30
C PHE A 234 12.52 5.57 6.65
N ILE A 235 13.49 4.69 6.56
CA ILE A 235 13.47 3.35 7.10
C ILE A 235 14.69 3.20 8.01
N HIS A 236 14.45 2.85 9.26
CA HIS A 236 15.48 2.53 10.23
C HIS A 236 15.46 1.04 10.52
N HIS A 237 16.62 0.41 10.36
CA HIS A 237 16.83 -1.01 10.61
C HIS A 237 17.69 -1.19 11.86
N GLU A 238 17.17 -1.84 12.90
CA GLU A 238 17.92 -2.08 14.13
C GLU A 238 17.48 -3.40 14.78
N GLY A 239 18.45 -4.31 15.01
CA GLY A 239 18.22 -5.52 15.79
C GLY A 239 17.12 -6.45 15.24
N GLY A 240 16.91 -6.46 13.92
CA GLY A 240 15.84 -7.23 13.27
C GLY A 240 14.48 -6.54 13.28
N MET A 241 14.38 -5.34 13.86
CA MET A 241 13.20 -4.49 13.82
C MET A 241 13.35 -3.44 12.71
N THR A 242 12.26 -3.12 12.05
CA THR A 242 12.20 -2.05 11.07
C THR A 242 11.18 -1.02 11.51
N ILE A 243 11.63 0.23 11.67
CA ILE A 243 10.77 1.38 11.92
C ILE A 243 10.78 2.28 10.69
N TYR A 244 9.63 2.74 10.30
CA TYR A 244 9.50 3.70 9.20
C TYR A 244 8.85 4.99 9.65
N GLY A 245 9.18 6.07 8.96
CA GLY A 245 8.51 7.34 9.20
C GLY A 245 8.47 8.24 7.98
N LEU A 246 7.54 9.18 8.03
CA LEU A 246 7.34 10.19 7.00
C LEU A 246 6.56 11.38 7.55
N GLU A 247 6.82 12.55 7.01
CA GLU A 247 6.00 13.72 7.27
C GLU A 247 4.58 13.51 6.73
N THR A 248 3.58 13.83 7.55
CA THR A 248 2.17 13.86 7.18
C THR A 248 1.65 15.28 7.38
N PRO A 249 1.39 16.04 6.30
CA PRO A 249 0.96 17.43 6.40
C PRO A 249 -0.28 17.60 7.27
N GLY A 250 -0.19 18.48 8.25
CA GLY A 250 -1.26 18.75 9.22
C GLY A 250 -1.36 17.76 10.37
N GLU A 251 -0.66 16.63 10.34
CA GLU A 251 -0.69 15.59 11.38
C GLU A 251 0.66 15.41 12.09
N GLY A 252 1.75 15.98 11.55
CA GLY A 252 3.12 15.82 12.05
C GLY A 252 3.89 14.72 11.35
N VAL A 253 4.81 14.08 12.06
CA VAL A 253 5.61 12.96 11.52
C VAL A 253 5.01 11.64 11.97
N LYS A 254 4.62 10.84 11.00
CA LYS A 254 4.10 9.49 11.19
C LYS A 254 5.24 8.52 11.42
N LEU A 255 5.12 7.69 12.44
CA LEU A 255 6.04 6.58 12.73
C LEU A 255 5.26 5.30 13.02
N ALA A 256 5.82 4.17 12.61
CA ALA A 256 5.32 2.86 12.99
C ALA A 256 6.42 1.80 12.87
N GLU A 257 6.26 0.72 13.63
CA GLU A 257 6.98 -0.53 13.44
C GLU A 257 6.40 -1.29 12.23
N HIS A 258 7.21 -2.12 11.60
CA HIS A 258 6.78 -2.92 10.46
C HIS A 258 6.65 -4.39 10.86
N HIS A 259 5.48 -5.00 10.59
CA HIS A 259 5.15 -6.41 10.90
C HIS A 259 5.19 -6.81 12.38
N THR A 260 4.93 -5.91 13.31
CA THR A 260 4.96 -6.21 14.75
C THR A 260 3.57 -6.39 15.38
N GLY A 261 2.51 -6.05 14.64
CA GLY A 261 1.14 -6.09 15.14
C GLY A 261 0.64 -7.52 15.44
N PRO A 262 -0.27 -7.68 16.42
CA PRO A 262 -0.92 -8.95 16.70
C PRO A 262 -1.77 -9.41 15.52
N GLN A 263 -1.88 -10.73 15.37
CA GLN A 263 -2.84 -11.30 14.42
C GLN A 263 -4.26 -11.07 14.91
N VAL A 264 -5.13 -10.63 14.01
CA VAL A 264 -6.52 -10.28 14.31
C VAL A 264 -7.47 -10.80 13.24
N ASP A 265 -8.73 -10.84 13.59
CA ASP A 265 -9.84 -10.93 12.64
C ASP A 265 -10.26 -9.52 12.24
N ALA A 266 -10.45 -9.26 10.94
CA ALA A 266 -10.70 -7.93 10.41
C ALA A 266 -12.06 -7.35 10.86
N ASP A 267 -13.06 -8.20 11.14
CA ASP A 267 -14.40 -7.78 11.52
C ASP A 267 -14.52 -7.51 13.02
N THR A 268 -13.74 -8.24 13.84
CA THR A 268 -13.89 -8.23 15.32
C THR A 268 -12.74 -7.54 16.04
N ARG A 269 -11.73 -7.02 15.33
CA ARG A 269 -10.61 -6.30 15.92
C ARG A 269 -11.07 -5.12 16.78
N ASP A 270 -10.38 -4.84 17.85
CA ASP A 270 -10.71 -3.76 18.78
C ASP A 270 -10.32 -2.35 18.28
N GLY A 271 -9.40 -2.25 17.31
CA GLY A 271 -8.88 -0.99 16.79
C GLY A 271 -8.00 -0.21 17.79
N MET A 272 -7.56 -0.84 18.88
CA MET A 272 -6.72 -0.21 19.88
C MET A 272 -5.23 -0.38 19.55
N VAL A 273 -4.45 0.66 19.75
CA VAL A 273 -2.99 0.57 19.59
C VAL A 273 -2.38 -0.31 20.68
N ASP A 274 -1.35 -1.08 20.32
CA ASP A 274 -0.60 -1.88 21.28
C ASP A 274 0.23 -0.97 22.21
N PRO A 275 0.04 -1.05 23.55
CA PRO A 275 0.82 -0.24 24.49
C PRO A 275 2.33 -0.52 24.41
N GLY A 276 2.73 -1.75 24.13
CA GLY A 276 4.14 -2.11 23.97
C GLY A 276 4.76 -1.46 22.74
N SER A 277 4.03 -1.41 21.61
CA SER A 277 4.46 -0.68 20.41
C SER A 277 4.59 0.81 20.69
N ARG A 278 3.63 1.41 21.42
CA ARG A 278 3.72 2.81 21.84
C ARG A 278 5.01 3.09 22.62
N GLU A 279 5.33 2.25 23.62
CA GLU A 279 6.52 2.42 24.43
C GLU A 279 7.80 2.35 23.58
N ARG A 280 7.93 1.36 22.70
CA ARG A 280 9.08 1.20 21.80
C ARG A 280 9.22 2.38 20.84
N ILE A 281 8.13 2.86 20.24
CA ILE A 281 8.17 4.01 19.33
C ILE A 281 8.51 5.31 20.07
N VAL A 282 8.03 5.53 21.29
CA VAL A 282 8.44 6.68 22.11
C VAL A 282 9.94 6.63 22.42
N GLN A 283 10.46 5.47 22.83
CA GLN A 283 11.89 5.28 23.05
C GLN A 283 12.72 5.52 21.79
N PHE A 284 12.22 5.04 20.63
CA PHE A 284 12.86 5.34 19.34
C PHE A 284 12.90 6.85 19.06
N VAL A 285 11.82 7.56 19.30
CA VAL A 285 11.77 9.02 19.12
C VAL A 285 12.77 9.73 20.02
N GLU A 286 12.85 9.36 21.29
CA GLU A 286 13.81 9.94 22.25
C GLU A 286 15.27 9.71 21.80
N GLN A 287 15.56 8.53 21.27
CA GLN A 287 16.90 8.16 20.87
C GLN A 287 17.30 8.73 19.49
N TRP A 288 16.42 8.58 18.48
CA TRP A 288 16.77 8.79 17.08
C TRP A 288 16.18 10.06 16.46
N MET A 289 15.13 10.62 17.05
CA MET A 289 14.37 11.74 16.50
C MET A 289 14.30 12.95 17.46
N PRO A 290 15.46 13.53 17.87
CA PRO A 290 15.46 14.61 18.86
C PRO A 290 14.74 15.89 18.38
N GLY A 291 14.41 16.00 17.12
CA GLY A 291 13.58 17.07 16.57
C GLY A 291 12.08 16.88 16.78
N LEU A 292 11.64 15.77 17.37
CA LEU A 292 10.23 15.50 17.69
C LEU A 292 9.96 15.64 19.19
N VAL A 293 8.73 16.01 19.53
CA VAL A 293 8.21 15.90 20.90
C VAL A 293 7.91 14.42 21.16
N PRO A 294 8.54 13.73 22.14
CA PRO A 294 8.42 12.29 22.34
C PRO A 294 7.09 11.87 23.01
N VAL A 295 6.00 12.50 22.58
CA VAL A 295 4.64 12.17 23.01
C VAL A 295 3.77 12.14 21.78
N PRO A 296 3.13 10.99 21.45
CA PRO A 296 2.24 10.92 20.30
C PRO A 296 1.11 11.94 20.38
N ALA A 297 0.94 12.72 19.33
CA ALA A 297 -0.17 13.67 19.20
C ALA A 297 -1.46 12.94 18.77
N THR A 298 -1.33 11.93 17.92
CA THR A 298 -2.43 11.06 17.51
C THR A 298 -1.94 9.62 17.34
N GLU A 299 -2.85 8.69 17.51
CA GLU A 299 -2.60 7.27 17.40
C GLU A 299 -3.73 6.61 16.60
N THR A 300 -3.40 5.62 15.79
CA THR A 300 -4.38 4.88 15.02
C THR A 300 -3.87 3.47 14.73
N THR A 301 -4.70 2.62 14.16
CA THR A 301 -4.30 1.28 13.74
C THR A 301 -4.54 1.09 12.24
N CYS A 302 -3.75 0.22 11.63
CA CYS A 302 -3.89 -0.16 10.24
C CYS A 302 -3.86 -1.69 10.12
N LEU A 303 -4.49 -2.26 9.10
CA LEU A 303 -4.38 -3.70 8.83
C LEU A 303 -3.29 -3.97 7.80
N TYR A 304 -2.48 -5.00 8.06
CA TYR A 304 -1.69 -5.67 7.04
C TYR A 304 -2.36 -7.01 6.69
N THR A 305 -2.24 -7.42 5.44
CA THR A 305 -2.65 -8.74 4.95
C THR A 305 -1.44 -9.33 4.26
N THR A 306 -0.74 -10.23 4.96
CA THR A 306 0.62 -10.63 4.61
C THR A 306 0.64 -12.09 4.16
N THR A 307 1.27 -12.36 3.02
CA THR A 307 1.61 -13.70 2.55
C THR A 307 2.87 -14.21 3.24
N PRO A 308 3.18 -15.52 3.26
CA PRO A 308 4.39 -16.05 3.88
C PRO A 308 5.71 -15.52 3.30
N THR A 309 5.70 -15.11 2.04
CA THR A 309 6.87 -14.57 1.31
C THR A 309 6.89 -13.05 1.24
N GLU A 310 5.86 -12.39 1.75
CA GLU A 310 5.59 -10.96 1.59
C GLU A 310 5.34 -10.53 0.13
N ASP A 311 5.31 -11.45 -0.81
CA ASP A 311 4.94 -11.19 -2.19
C ASP A 311 3.44 -10.91 -2.33
N PHE A 312 3.08 -10.23 -3.40
CA PHE A 312 1.69 -10.00 -3.75
C PHE A 312 1.03 -11.28 -4.28
N VAL A 313 -0.29 -11.32 -4.25
CA VAL A 313 -1.08 -12.31 -4.99
C VAL A 313 -1.86 -11.59 -6.07
N LEU A 314 -1.60 -11.97 -7.31
CA LEU A 314 -2.35 -11.54 -8.49
C LEU A 314 -2.39 -12.68 -9.49
N ASP A 315 -3.56 -13.26 -9.68
CA ASP A 315 -3.77 -14.34 -10.66
C ASP A 315 -5.25 -14.44 -11.03
N ARG A 316 -5.56 -15.27 -12.03
CA ARG A 316 -6.92 -15.54 -12.47
C ARG A 316 -7.28 -17.02 -12.33
N VAL A 317 -8.44 -17.28 -11.74
CA VAL A 317 -9.04 -18.61 -11.61
C VAL A 317 -10.45 -18.57 -12.22
N GLY A 318 -10.60 -19.10 -13.43
CA GLY A 318 -11.87 -18.99 -14.18
C GLY A 318 -12.28 -17.52 -14.39
N PRO A 319 -13.51 -17.13 -13.97
CA PRO A 319 -13.98 -15.76 -14.06
C PRO A 319 -13.49 -14.85 -12.93
N ILE A 320 -12.70 -15.36 -11.98
CA ILE A 320 -12.26 -14.61 -10.78
C ILE A 320 -10.80 -14.18 -10.94
N VAL A 321 -10.55 -12.89 -10.80
CA VAL A 321 -9.20 -12.31 -10.63
C VAL A 321 -8.98 -12.04 -9.13
N VAL A 322 -8.00 -12.72 -8.57
CA VAL A 322 -7.56 -12.51 -7.18
C VAL A 322 -6.54 -11.39 -7.14
N ALA A 323 -6.78 -10.37 -6.33
CA ALA A 323 -5.89 -9.23 -6.16
C ALA A 323 -5.66 -8.92 -4.67
N SER A 324 -4.60 -9.49 -4.09
CA SER A 324 -4.19 -9.24 -2.69
C SER A 324 -2.75 -8.70 -2.61
N PRO A 325 -2.48 -7.50 -3.16
CA PRO A 325 -1.17 -6.87 -3.18
C PRO A 325 -0.97 -5.99 -1.94
N CYS A 326 -0.87 -6.59 -0.76
CA CYS A 326 -0.74 -5.86 0.51
C CYS A 326 0.65 -6.07 1.15
N SER A 327 0.82 -7.09 1.98
CA SER A 327 2.04 -7.42 2.73
C SER A 327 2.74 -6.20 3.37
N GLY A 328 1.96 -5.20 3.82
CA GLY A 328 2.47 -3.99 4.47
C GLY A 328 3.12 -2.95 3.53
N HIS A 329 3.36 -3.25 2.26
CA HIS A 329 4.07 -2.34 1.36
C HIS A 329 3.39 -2.07 0.00
N GLY A 330 2.18 -2.56 -0.23
CA GLY A 330 1.50 -2.52 -1.53
C GLY A 330 1.11 -1.13 -2.01
N PHE A 331 0.72 -0.19 -1.13
CA PHE A 331 0.11 1.08 -1.52
C PHE A 331 0.90 1.86 -2.59
N LYS A 332 2.23 1.91 -2.47
CA LYS A 332 3.09 2.64 -3.42
C LYS A 332 3.08 2.09 -4.85
N PHE A 333 2.58 0.86 -5.01
CA PHE A 333 2.44 0.19 -6.31
C PHE A 333 1.02 0.28 -6.88
N ALA A 334 0.08 0.98 -6.23
CA ALA A 334 -1.34 0.88 -6.54
C ALA A 334 -1.70 1.17 -8.01
N PRO A 335 -1.25 2.24 -8.68
CA PRO A 335 -1.56 2.47 -10.10
C PRO A 335 -1.03 1.35 -10.99
N LEU A 336 0.21 0.90 -10.77
CA LEU A 336 0.83 -0.20 -11.49
C LEU A 336 0.06 -1.52 -11.28
N VAL A 337 -0.28 -1.85 -10.05
CA VAL A 337 -1.09 -3.04 -9.73
C VAL A 337 -2.46 -2.95 -10.39
N GLY A 338 -3.08 -1.77 -10.42
CA GLY A 338 -4.33 -1.54 -11.16
C GLY A 338 -4.19 -1.86 -12.64
N ARG A 339 -3.08 -1.45 -13.27
CA ARG A 339 -2.75 -1.77 -14.68
C ARG A 339 -2.55 -3.27 -14.86
N MET A 340 -1.79 -3.93 -13.98
CA MET A 340 -1.61 -5.39 -14.01
C MET A 340 -2.93 -6.14 -13.84
N ILE A 341 -3.81 -5.70 -12.93
CA ILE A 341 -5.15 -6.29 -12.77
C ILE A 341 -5.94 -6.17 -14.07
N ALA A 342 -5.92 -5.01 -14.72
CA ALA A 342 -6.62 -4.82 -15.99
C ALA A 342 -6.04 -5.70 -17.09
N ASP A 343 -4.72 -5.92 -17.14
CA ASP A 343 -4.08 -6.86 -18.07
C ASP A 343 -4.59 -8.30 -17.82
N VAL A 344 -4.68 -8.74 -16.58
CA VAL A 344 -5.19 -10.07 -16.19
C VAL A 344 -6.69 -10.21 -16.52
N VAL A 345 -7.49 -9.16 -16.34
CA VAL A 345 -8.91 -9.12 -16.78
C VAL A 345 -9.02 -9.31 -18.27
N GLU A 346 -8.10 -8.79 -19.07
CA GLU A 346 -8.05 -8.96 -20.53
C GLU A 346 -7.50 -10.31 -20.99
N GLY A 347 -7.08 -11.16 -20.06
CA GLY A 347 -6.53 -12.49 -20.33
C GLY A 347 -5.00 -12.51 -20.47
N GLY A 348 -4.33 -11.42 -20.09
CA GLY A 348 -2.89 -11.38 -19.91
C GLY A 348 -2.45 -12.09 -18.61
N ASP A 349 -1.15 -12.18 -18.44
CA ASP A 349 -0.53 -12.84 -17.29
C ASP A 349 -0.03 -11.82 -16.27
N ALA A 350 -0.22 -12.11 -14.98
CA ALA A 350 0.51 -11.43 -13.90
C ALA A 350 1.98 -11.87 -13.87
N PRO A 351 2.88 -11.07 -13.24
CA PRO A 351 4.23 -11.52 -12.96
C PRO A 351 4.24 -12.90 -12.28
N GLU A 352 5.12 -13.80 -12.71
CA GLU A 352 5.17 -15.19 -12.23
C GLU A 352 5.21 -15.27 -10.69
N ARG A 353 5.98 -14.38 -10.08
CA ARG A 353 6.14 -14.26 -8.63
C ARG A 353 4.83 -14.00 -7.87
N PHE A 354 3.83 -13.42 -8.53
CA PHE A 354 2.54 -13.06 -7.92
C PHE A 354 1.45 -14.09 -8.17
N ARG A 355 1.71 -15.09 -9.02
CA ARG A 355 0.72 -16.09 -9.37
C ARG A 355 0.48 -17.09 -8.25
N LEU A 356 -0.72 -17.62 -8.23
CA LEU A 356 -1.09 -18.71 -7.34
C LEU A 356 -0.31 -19.98 -7.68
N ALA A 357 0.04 -20.77 -6.68
CA ALA A 357 0.62 -22.09 -6.88
C ALA A 357 -0.39 -22.99 -7.63
N ARG A 358 0.04 -23.61 -8.72
CA ARG A 358 -0.77 -24.49 -9.55
C ARG A 358 -0.53 -25.95 -9.17
#